data_ace6b661fe8682ef03fe3b54649db6da
#
_entry.id   ace6b661fe8682ef03fe3b54649db6da
#
_cell.length_a   1.000
_cell.length_b   1.000
_cell.length_c   1.000
_cell.angle_alpha   90.00
_cell.angle_beta   90.00
_cell.angle_gamma   90.00
#
_symmetry.space_group_name_H-M   'P 1'
#
loop_
_entity.id
_entity.type
_entity.pdbx_description
1 polymer ?
#
loop_
_entity_poly.entity_id
_entity_poly.type
_entity_poly.pdbx_seq_one_letter_code
_entity_poly.pdbx_strand_id
1 'polypeptide(L)'
;MFLPSRFFVFLLVLFIGACATPEYQQARSQCEGEGLTLYPVVQQPQIFRRSRVVEVPDGSTICETQSIQNKEKRTELSSVRSVCRPGTKPVTEYYDETVMVDVNRGARDAHVDQCAGKLCLQRYGNMKCKV
;
A
#
# COMPACT_ATOMS: atom_id res chain seq x y z
N MET A 1 5.60 -22.74 -27.67
CA MET A 1 5.14 -23.47 -26.47
C MET A 1 3.92 -22.74 -25.92
N PHE A 2 2.72 -23.13 -26.40
CA PHE A 2 1.45 -22.46 -26.04
C PHE A 2 0.95 -23.09 -24.73
N LEU A 3 0.99 -22.34 -23.62
CA LEU A 3 0.27 -22.72 -22.40
C LEU A 3 -1.23 -22.66 -22.70
N PRO A 4 -2.01 -23.69 -22.37
CA PRO A 4 -3.42 -23.71 -22.72
C PRO A 4 -4.18 -22.67 -21.92
N SER A 5 -4.85 -21.79 -22.65
CA SER A 5 -5.73 -20.69 -22.19
C SER A 5 -6.76 -21.10 -21.11
N ARG A 6 -6.98 -22.38 -20.89
CA ARG A 6 -7.89 -22.93 -19.88
C ARG A 6 -7.39 -22.79 -18.44
N PHE A 7 -6.07 -22.70 -18.22
CA PHE A 7 -5.51 -22.51 -16.87
C PHE A 7 -5.69 -21.08 -16.36
N PHE A 8 -5.70 -20.09 -17.26
CA PHE A 8 -5.88 -18.67 -16.89
C PHE A 8 -7.30 -18.37 -16.42
N VAL A 9 -8.30 -19.03 -16.99
CA VAL A 9 -9.72 -18.87 -16.60
C VAL A 9 -9.97 -19.46 -15.20
N PHE A 10 -9.31 -20.58 -14.86
CA PHE A 10 -9.45 -21.18 -13.52
C PHE A 10 -8.79 -20.36 -12.41
N LEU A 11 -7.69 -19.66 -12.71
CA LEU A 11 -7.02 -18.79 -11.74
C LEU A 11 -7.82 -17.52 -11.44
N LEU A 12 -8.56 -17.01 -12.43
CA LEU A 12 -9.39 -15.79 -12.27
C LEU A 12 -10.63 -16.04 -11.40
N VAL A 13 -11.17 -17.26 -11.39
CA VAL A 13 -12.36 -17.62 -10.59
C VAL A 13 -12.04 -17.76 -9.10
N LEU A 14 -10.79 -18.05 -8.74
CA LEU A 14 -10.37 -18.20 -7.33
C LEU A 14 -10.28 -16.88 -6.55
N PHE A 15 -10.23 -15.73 -7.23
CA PHE A 15 -10.16 -14.41 -6.58
C PHE A 15 -11.54 -13.80 -6.22
N ILE A 16 -12.64 -14.38 -6.65
CA ILE A 16 -13.99 -13.82 -6.41
C ILE A 16 -14.53 -14.20 -5.01
N GLY A 17 -13.85 -15.08 -4.28
CA GLY A 17 -14.33 -15.60 -3.00
C GLY A 17 -14.04 -14.76 -1.75
N ALA A 18 -13.31 -13.66 -1.85
CA ALA A 18 -12.84 -12.89 -0.68
C ALA A 18 -13.61 -11.58 -0.42
N CYS A 19 -14.51 -11.16 -1.30
CA CYS A 19 -15.33 -9.97 -1.07
C CYS A 19 -16.53 -10.31 -0.15
N ALA A 20 -16.73 -9.50 0.88
CA ALA A 20 -17.94 -9.58 1.70
C ALA A 20 -19.17 -9.39 0.79
N THR A 21 -20.21 -10.21 1.00
CA THR A 21 -21.44 -10.11 0.23
C THR A 21 -22.11 -8.74 0.45
N PRO A 22 -22.89 -8.22 -0.53
CA PRO A 22 -23.64 -6.98 -0.34
C PRO A 22 -24.55 -7.02 0.88
N GLU A 23 -25.13 -8.17 1.17
CA GLU A 23 -26.00 -8.41 2.33
C GLU A 23 -25.23 -8.27 3.64
N TYR A 24 -23.97 -8.78 3.68
CA TYR A 24 -23.12 -8.60 4.84
C TYR A 24 -22.73 -7.13 5.04
N GLN A 25 -22.43 -6.41 3.97
CA GLN A 25 -22.12 -4.99 4.03
C GLN A 25 -23.32 -4.16 4.53
N GLN A 26 -24.52 -4.51 4.09
CA GLN A 26 -25.76 -3.89 4.58
C GLN A 26 -25.99 -4.19 6.08
N ALA A 27 -25.80 -5.42 6.51
CA ALA A 27 -25.89 -5.79 7.93
C ALA A 27 -24.85 -5.02 8.76
N ARG A 28 -23.63 -4.89 8.23
CA ARG A 28 -22.55 -4.15 8.89
C ARG A 28 -22.89 -2.67 9.05
N SER A 29 -23.42 -2.01 8.02
CA SER A 29 -23.81 -0.60 8.09
C SER A 29 -24.94 -0.34 9.09
N GLN A 30 -25.86 -1.29 9.29
CA GLN A 30 -26.88 -1.20 10.34
C GLN A 30 -26.26 -1.21 11.76
N CYS A 31 -25.16 -1.94 11.96
CA CYS A 31 -24.48 -2.07 13.24
C CYS A 31 -23.46 -0.93 13.52
N GLU A 32 -23.07 -0.15 12.53
CA GLU A 32 -22.07 0.91 12.69
C GLU A 32 -22.51 2.00 13.68
N GLY A 33 -23.77 2.39 13.67
CA GLY A 33 -24.31 3.38 14.61
C GLY A 33 -24.20 2.94 16.07
N GLU A 34 -24.51 1.67 16.36
CA GLU A 34 -24.33 1.09 17.69
C GLU A 34 -22.86 1.01 18.07
N GLY A 35 -22.01 0.57 17.16
CA GLY A 35 -20.57 0.50 17.36
C GLY A 35 -19.95 1.86 17.70
N LEU A 36 -20.37 2.94 17.03
CA LEU A 36 -19.92 4.31 17.31
C LEU A 36 -20.42 4.82 18.68
N THR A 37 -21.61 4.40 19.09
CA THR A 37 -22.16 4.77 20.40
C THR A 37 -21.40 4.10 21.55
N LEU A 38 -21.08 2.81 21.41
CA LEU A 38 -20.38 2.02 22.43
C LEU A 38 -18.88 2.32 22.47
N TYR A 39 -18.29 2.55 21.27
CA TYR A 39 -16.85 2.78 21.08
C TYR A 39 -16.64 4.07 20.26
N PRO A 40 -16.82 5.25 20.85
CA PRO A 40 -16.67 6.53 20.16
C PRO A 40 -15.25 6.68 19.61
N VAL A 41 -15.10 7.51 18.58
CA VAL A 41 -13.78 7.83 18.00
C VAL A 41 -12.98 8.63 19.03
N VAL A 42 -11.87 8.06 19.49
CA VAL A 42 -10.93 8.70 20.43
C VAL A 42 -9.55 8.72 19.82
N GLN A 43 -9.12 9.90 19.39
CA GLN A 43 -7.80 10.10 18.78
C GLN A 43 -6.75 10.28 19.87
N GLN A 44 -5.70 9.44 19.81
CA GLN A 44 -4.53 9.55 20.69
C GLN A 44 -3.24 9.56 19.87
N PRO A 45 -2.25 10.38 20.24
CA PRO A 45 -0.94 10.36 19.57
C PRO A 45 -0.21 9.08 19.95
N GLN A 46 0.27 8.37 18.91
CA GLN A 46 1.16 7.20 19.05
C GLN A 46 2.44 7.44 18.26
N ILE A 47 3.56 7.02 18.81
CA ILE A 47 4.86 7.15 18.19
C ILE A 47 5.19 5.83 17.47
N PHE A 48 5.44 5.94 16.17
CA PHE A 48 5.85 4.83 15.33
C PHE A 48 7.27 5.05 14.83
N ARG A 49 8.13 4.07 15.03
CA ARG A 49 9.48 4.08 14.44
C ARG A 49 9.38 3.71 12.96
N ARG A 50 9.77 4.65 12.10
CA ARG A 50 9.80 4.50 10.64
C ARG A 50 11.25 4.39 10.16
N SER A 51 11.41 3.88 8.96
CA SER A 51 12.68 3.88 8.26
C SER A 51 12.51 4.45 6.86
N ARG A 52 13.53 5.17 6.41
CA ARG A 52 13.64 5.64 5.02
C ARG A 52 15.06 5.38 4.53
N VAL A 53 15.18 5.15 3.24
CA VAL A 53 16.48 5.08 2.59
C VAL A 53 16.85 6.47 2.10
N VAL A 54 18.01 6.95 2.52
CA VAL A 54 18.57 8.23 2.11
C VAL A 54 19.91 8.01 1.41
N GLU A 55 20.16 8.79 0.37
CA GLU A 55 21.45 8.78 -0.34
C GLU A 55 22.42 9.71 0.39
N VAL A 56 23.52 9.14 0.89
CA VAL A 56 24.57 9.92 1.53
C VAL A 56 25.86 9.86 0.70
N PRO A 57 26.68 10.95 0.65
CA PRO A 57 27.95 10.92 -0.03
C PRO A 57 28.83 9.79 0.50
N ASP A 58 29.43 9.00 -0.39
CA ASP A 58 30.32 7.89 -0.04
C ASP A 58 31.82 8.26 -0.15
N GLY A 59 32.12 9.51 -0.52
CA GLY A 59 33.48 10.01 -0.74
C GLY A 59 34.02 9.69 -2.13
N SER A 60 33.29 8.97 -2.97
CA SER A 60 33.68 8.72 -4.36
C SER A 60 33.27 9.85 -5.29
N THR A 61 33.85 9.88 -6.47
CA THR A 61 33.48 10.79 -7.56
C THR A 61 33.21 9.97 -8.80
N ILE A 62 31.99 10.08 -9.34
CA ILE A 62 31.57 9.40 -10.57
C ILE A 62 31.67 10.40 -11.71
N CYS A 63 32.53 10.12 -12.71
CA CYS A 63 32.70 10.95 -13.89
C CYS A 63 32.09 10.26 -15.10
N GLU A 64 31.15 10.93 -15.76
CA GLU A 64 30.54 10.46 -17.01
C GLU A 64 31.11 11.27 -18.17
N THR A 65 31.59 10.56 -19.17
CA THR A 65 32.15 11.19 -20.39
C THR A 65 31.08 11.24 -21.48
N GLN A 66 30.67 12.43 -21.88
CA GLN A 66 29.72 12.64 -22.96
C GLN A 66 30.44 13.12 -24.21
N SER A 67 30.29 12.39 -25.32
CA SER A 67 30.73 12.82 -26.63
C SER A 67 29.63 13.65 -27.29
N ILE A 68 29.89 14.94 -27.52
CA ILE A 68 28.97 15.81 -28.25
C ILE A 68 29.32 15.74 -29.73
N GLN A 69 28.51 15.05 -30.52
CA GLN A 69 28.61 15.08 -31.98
C GLN A 69 27.81 16.28 -32.50
N ASN A 70 28.50 17.33 -32.93
CA ASN A 70 27.87 18.41 -33.68
C ASN A 70 27.57 17.94 -35.11
N LYS A 71 26.29 17.69 -35.41
CA LYS A 71 25.80 17.25 -36.73
C LYS A 71 25.92 18.31 -37.86
N GLU A 72 26.31 19.53 -37.55
CA GLU A 72 26.23 20.65 -38.54
C GLU A 72 27.49 21.02 -39.26
N LYS A 73 28.68 20.50 -38.88
CA LYS A 73 29.92 20.73 -39.64
C LYS A 73 30.73 19.45 -39.71
N ARG A 74 30.98 19.02 -40.94
CA ARG A 74 31.80 17.88 -41.37
C ARG A 74 33.30 18.06 -41.02
N THR A 75 33.62 18.63 -39.88
CA THR A 75 34.96 18.75 -39.33
C THR A 75 35.02 17.99 -38.01
N GLU A 76 35.84 16.97 -37.98
CA GLU A 76 36.10 16.08 -36.86
C GLU A 76 36.69 16.81 -35.65
N LEU A 77 35.88 17.55 -34.89
CA LEU A 77 36.20 17.90 -33.53
C LEU A 77 35.07 17.37 -32.63
N SER A 78 35.19 16.11 -32.23
CA SER A 78 34.39 15.58 -31.14
C SER A 78 34.87 16.23 -29.84
N SER A 79 34.12 17.19 -29.32
CA SER A 79 34.39 17.70 -27.98
C SER A 79 33.90 16.68 -26.95
N VAL A 80 34.81 16.15 -26.19
CA VAL A 80 34.54 15.24 -25.07
C VAL A 80 34.36 16.10 -23.82
N ARG A 81 33.18 16.08 -23.25
CA ARG A 81 32.89 16.74 -21.97
C ARG A 81 32.80 15.71 -20.88
N SER A 82 33.63 15.80 -19.87
CA SER A 82 33.53 15.00 -18.67
C SER A 82 32.75 15.78 -17.61
N VAL A 83 31.66 15.19 -17.10
CA VAL A 83 30.85 15.72 -15.99
C VAL A 83 31.04 14.80 -14.81
N CYS A 84 31.59 15.33 -13.72
CA CYS A 84 31.82 14.59 -12.50
C CYS A 84 30.79 14.98 -11.44
N ARG A 85 30.26 13.98 -10.74
CA ARG A 85 29.34 14.16 -9.60
C ARG A 85 29.84 13.37 -8.40
N PRO A 86 29.53 13.79 -7.17
CA PRO A 86 29.80 12.99 -5.98
C PRO A 86 29.07 11.65 -6.07
N GLY A 87 29.75 10.58 -5.70
CA GLY A 87 29.14 9.28 -5.51
C GLY A 87 28.31 9.26 -4.22
N THR A 88 27.25 8.48 -4.21
CA THR A 88 26.37 8.30 -3.07
C THR A 88 26.15 6.82 -2.78
N LYS A 89 25.86 6.51 -1.52
CA LYS A 89 25.44 5.18 -1.08
C LYS A 89 24.12 5.26 -0.32
N PRO A 90 23.23 4.27 -0.47
CA PRO A 90 22.00 4.21 0.30
C PRO A 90 22.31 3.87 1.76
N VAL A 91 21.72 4.63 2.70
CA VAL A 91 21.77 4.37 4.14
C VAL A 91 20.36 4.39 4.68
N THR A 92 20.03 3.43 5.54
CA THR A 92 18.75 3.40 6.22
C THR A 92 18.80 4.29 7.44
N GLU A 93 17.99 5.33 7.44
CA GLU A 93 17.78 6.25 8.56
C GLU A 93 16.48 5.90 9.28
N TYR A 94 16.51 5.85 10.60
CA TYR A 94 15.33 5.64 11.43
C TYR A 94 14.88 6.96 12.05
N TYR A 95 13.58 7.20 12.05
CA TYR A 95 12.98 8.38 12.66
C TYR A 95 11.66 8.01 13.35
N ASP A 96 11.27 8.78 14.33
CA ASP A 96 10.02 8.62 15.04
C ASP A 96 8.96 9.53 14.43
N GLU A 97 7.81 8.95 14.08
CA GLU A 97 6.66 9.65 13.53
C GLU A 97 5.51 9.59 14.53
N THR A 98 4.97 10.75 14.90
CA THR A 98 3.77 10.81 15.74
C THR A 98 2.53 10.80 14.85
N VAL A 99 1.69 9.78 15.01
CA VAL A 99 0.44 9.62 14.26
C VAL A 99 -0.73 9.60 15.22
N MET A 100 -1.80 10.34 14.90
CA MET A 100 -3.06 10.25 15.64
C MET A 100 -3.78 8.95 15.27
N VAL A 101 -4.04 8.12 16.26
CA VAL A 101 -4.66 6.81 16.09
C VAL A 101 -5.96 6.76 16.90
N ASP A 102 -7.02 6.27 16.28
CA ASP A 102 -8.26 5.96 16.98
C ASP A 102 -8.10 4.67 17.80
N VAL A 103 -7.96 4.84 19.12
CA VAL A 103 -7.71 3.72 20.03
C VAL A 103 -8.90 2.78 20.18
N ASN A 104 -10.10 3.23 19.86
CA ASN A 104 -11.32 2.42 19.95
C ASN A 104 -11.66 1.71 18.63
N ARG A 105 -10.92 1.97 17.55
CA ARG A 105 -11.22 1.42 16.24
C ARG A 105 -11.33 -0.11 16.25
N GLY A 106 -10.35 -0.80 16.84
CA GLY A 106 -10.33 -2.26 16.87
C GLY A 106 -11.55 -2.86 17.61
N ALA A 107 -11.89 -2.30 18.79
CA ALA A 107 -13.04 -2.74 19.57
C ALA A 107 -14.35 -2.44 18.85
N ARG A 108 -14.46 -1.28 18.21
CA ARG A 108 -15.63 -0.90 17.40
C ARG A 108 -15.82 -1.83 16.22
N ASP A 109 -14.77 -2.09 15.45
CA ASP A 109 -14.84 -2.96 14.27
C ASP A 109 -15.24 -4.39 14.67
N ALA A 110 -14.69 -4.93 15.76
CA ALA A 110 -15.04 -6.24 16.27
C ALA A 110 -16.52 -6.32 16.70
N HIS A 111 -17.03 -5.27 17.36
CA HIS A 111 -18.45 -5.19 17.75
C HIS A 111 -19.36 -5.15 16.53
N VAL A 112 -19.04 -4.32 15.53
CA VAL A 112 -19.80 -4.19 14.28
C VAL A 112 -19.84 -5.51 13.53
N ASP A 113 -18.71 -6.21 13.42
CA ASP A 113 -18.63 -7.50 12.74
C ASP A 113 -19.43 -8.58 13.48
N GLN A 114 -19.40 -8.58 14.81
CA GLN A 114 -20.20 -9.51 15.61
C GLN A 114 -21.71 -9.25 15.47
N CYS A 115 -22.12 -8.00 15.51
CA CYS A 115 -23.49 -7.58 15.29
C CYS A 115 -23.97 -7.98 13.88
N ALA A 116 -23.21 -7.67 12.85
CA ALA A 116 -23.51 -8.04 11.47
C ALA A 116 -23.63 -9.55 11.30
N GLY A 117 -22.71 -10.33 11.88
CA GLY A 117 -22.79 -11.79 11.87
C GLY A 117 -24.07 -12.33 12.49
N LYS A 118 -24.53 -11.76 13.62
CA LYS A 118 -25.81 -12.15 14.26
C LYS A 118 -26.99 -11.83 13.34
N LEU A 119 -27.03 -10.66 12.71
CA LEU A 119 -28.08 -10.30 11.75
C LEU A 119 -28.09 -11.25 10.54
N CYS A 120 -26.92 -11.60 10.01
CA CYS A 120 -26.81 -12.58 8.95
C CYS A 120 -27.29 -13.96 9.34
N LEU A 121 -26.94 -14.40 10.55
CA LEU A 121 -27.40 -15.70 11.09
C LEU A 121 -28.92 -15.75 11.19
N GLN A 122 -29.56 -14.68 11.66
CA GLN A 122 -31.01 -14.60 11.77
C GLN A 122 -31.72 -14.60 10.42
N ARG A 123 -31.17 -13.91 9.41
CA ARG A 123 -31.83 -13.74 8.10
C ARG A 123 -31.48 -14.85 7.10
N TYR A 124 -30.27 -15.38 7.14
CA TYR A 124 -29.73 -16.29 6.13
C TYR A 124 -29.22 -17.63 6.69
N GLY A 125 -29.30 -17.83 8.02
CA GLY A 125 -28.82 -19.05 8.65
C GLY A 125 -27.28 -19.20 8.67
N ASN A 126 -26.52 -18.18 8.32
CA ASN A 126 -25.06 -18.17 8.37
C ASN A 126 -24.49 -16.77 8.67
N MET A 127 -23.32 -16.70 9.31
CA MET A 127 -22.72 -15.44 9.77
C MET A 127 -22.14 -14.55 8.64
N LYS A 128 -22.13 -15.03 7.40
CA LYS A 128 -21.55 -14.32 6.24
C LYS A 128 -22.60 -13.80 5.27
N CYS A 129 -23.88 -13.89 5.60
CA CYS A 129 -25.01 -13.55 4.74
C CYS A 129 -24.92 -14.19 3.34
N LYS A 130 -24.45 -15.41 3.25
CA LYS A 130 -24.46 -16.14 1.97
C LYS A 130 -25.87 -16.69 1.72
N VAL A 131 -26.38 -16.38 0.53
CA VAL A 131 -27.67 -16.86 0.03
C VAL A 131 -27.46 -18.23 -0.63
#